data_4ea9b93b69c03011c61d50938849b77c
#
_entry.id   4ea9b93b69c03011c61d50938849b77c
#
_cell.length_a   1.000
_cell.length_b   1.000
_cell.length_c   1.000
_cell.angle_alpha   90.00
_cell.angle_beta   90.00
_cell.angle_gamma   90.00
#
_symmetry.space_group_name_H-M   'P 1'
#
loop_
_entity.id
_entity.type
_entity.pdbx_description
1 polymer ?
#
loop_
_entity_poly.entity_id
_entity_poly.type
_entity_poly.pdbx_seq_one_letter_code
_entity_poly.pdbx_strand_id
1 'polypeptide(L)'
;MKVALIHDYLIRCGGAERVFFNLRQIFPRADIYTLLYDKKEMGKYFPKTEIGTSFLQKFPKIWRKNHKYLLPFLPTAAESFDLREYDLVISSSSSFIKGVISRPKAVHICYCHSPMRFSWDYYSNYIGEQKKGFLLSLAARLLMHYIRMWDRSAAERVDYFIANSKTTAWRIKRYYGKEPKIIYPPVDLGMKQVFSTITDIPKEKYFLIVSQLTPYKKINLAVEAFNKLDLPLIIIGQGPEKKRLEKMALGNIKFLGWQPDAIVKYYYQNCLAMIFPGEDDFGIAPVEAMSFGRPVLAYRKGGATETVIEGITGEFFDDLAVESLADGVRRLTLNLSSYSPLVIRKAVEKFSRERFEIDFREFVIQALEKSGSL
;
A
#
# COMPACT_ATOMS: atom_id res chain seq x y z
N MET A 1 28.66 2.28 -11.25
CA MET A 1 27.87 2.09 -10.03
C MET A 1 26.96 0.88 -10.19
N LYS A 2 27.10 -0.13 -9.35
CA LYS A 2 26.29 -1.35 -9.34
C LYS A 2 25.14 -1.15 -8.33
N VAL A 3 23.90 -1.38 -8.77
CA VAL A 3 22.69 -1.09 -7.99
C VAL A 3 21.92 -2.37 -7.68
N ALA A 4 21.49 -2.55 -6.44
CA ALA A 4 20.53 -3.58 -6.02
C ALA A 4 19.18 -2.94 -5.69
N LEU A 5 18.11 -3.48 -6.26
CA LEU A 5 16.71 -3.20 -5.88
C LEU A 5 16.17 -4.36 -5.08
N ILE A 6 15.69 -4.09 -3.88
CA ILE A 6 15.24 -5.15 -2.97
C ILE A 6 13.83 -4.86 -2.51
N HIS A 7 12.95 -5.88 -2.56
CA HIS A 7 11.54 -5.74 -2.13
C HIS A 7 11.15 -6.83 -1.14
N ASP A 8 10.21 -6.54 -0.23
CA ASP A 8 9.80 -7.52 0.79
C ASP A 8 9.30 -8.83 0.16
N TYR A 9 8.25 -8.76 -0.67
CA TYR A 9 7.62 -9.95 -1.26
C TYR A 9 7.14 -9.67 -2.67
N LEU A 10 7.51 -10.51 -3.63
CA LEU A 10 6.99 -10.50 -5.00
C LEU A 10 6.08 -11.72 -5.22
N ILE A 11 4.99 -11.80 -4.44
CA ILE A 11 4.03 -12.93 -4.46
C ILE A 11 2.64 -12.53 -4.94
N ARG A 12 2.35 -11.23 -5.03
CA ARG A 12 1.11 -10.64 -5.57
C ARG A 12 1.37 -9.20 -5.96
N CYS A 13 0.55 -8.64 -6.84
CA CYS A 13 0.65 -7.22 -7.20
C CYS A 13 -0.28 -6.37 -6.33
N GLY A 14 0.28 -5.42 -5.60
CA GLY A 14 -0.40 -4.42 -4.79
C GLY A 14 0.22 -3.04 -4.95
N GLY A 15 -0.08 -2.11 -4.04
CA GLY A 15 0.44 -0.74 -4.10
C GLY A 15 1.96 -0.64 -3.96
N ALA A 16 2.55 -1.42 -3.06
CA ALA A 16 3.99 -1.43 -2.83
C ALA A 16 4.75 -2.00 -4.05
N GLU A 17 4.23 -3.08 -4.64
CA GLU A 17 4.81 -3.69 -5.84
C GLU A 17 4.73 -2.74 -7.05
N ARG A 18 3.66 -1.96 -7.18
CA ARG A 18 3.56 -0.91 -8.23
C ARG A 18 4.65 0.16 -8.07
N VAL A 19 4.95 0.59 -6.85
CA VAL A 19 6.08 1.48 -6.59
C VAL A 19 7.40 0.80 -6.98
N PHE A 20 7.58 -0.45 -6.59
CA PHE A 20 8.79 -1.21 -6.92
C PHE A 20 8.99 -1.36 -8.44
N PHE A 21 7.92 -1.54 -9.22
CA PHE A 21 8.01 -1.54 -10.70
C PHE A 21 8.48 -0.19 -11.26
N ASN A 22 8.05 0.92 -10.67
CA ASN A 22 8.55 2.24 -11.07
C ASN A 22 10.03 2.41 -10.70
N LEU A 23 10.46 1.96 -9.52
CA LEU A 23 11.89 1.94 -9.16
C LEU A 23 12.71 1.11 -10.16
N ARG A 24 12.20 -0.05 -10.59
CA ARG A 24 12.86 -0.87 -11.63
C ARG A 24 12.99 -0.14 -12.96
N GLN A 25 12.04 0.72 -13.32
CA GLN A 25 12.14 1.52 -14.55
C GLN A 25 13.14 2.67 -14.42
N ILE A 26 13.28 3.25 -13.23
CA ILE A 26 14.31 4.25 -12.91
C ILE A 26 15.70 3.62 -12.99
N PHE A 27 15.86 2.36 -12.53
CA PHE A 27 17.11 1.62 -12.50
C PHE A 27 17.03 0.32 -13.34
N PRO A 28 17.01 0.42 -14.68
CA PRO A 28 16.74 -0.74 -15.54
C PRO A 28 17.85 -1.80 -15.52
N ARG A 29 19.05 -1.48 -15.05
CA ARG A 29 20.19 -2.41 -14.94
C ARG A 29 20.40 -2.95 -13.52
N ALA A 30 19.55 -2.58 -12.56
CA ALA A 30 19.71 -3.05 -11.20
C ALA A 30 19.35 -4.53 -11.06
N ASP A 31 20.10 -5.26 -10.24
CA ASP A 31 19.76 -6.61 -9.84
C ASP A 31 18.60 -6.59 -8.83
N ILE A 32 17.72 -7.59 -8.92
CA ILE A 32 16.50 -7.64 -8.13
C ILE A 32 16.57 -8.75 -7.09
N TYR A 33 16.23 -8.42 -5.85
CA TYR A 33 16.16 -9.35 -4.74
C TYR A 33 14.80 -9.25 -4.02
N THR A 34 14.34 -10.38 -3.48
CA THR A 34 13.12 -10.43 -2.65
C THR A 34 13.15 -11.61 -1.67
N LEU A 35 12.47 -11.49 -0.55
CA LEU A 35 12.36 -12.59 0.40
C LEU A 35 11.66 -13.81 -0.19
N LEU A 36 10.53 -13.59 -0.90
CA LEU A 36 9.74 -14.63 -1.55
C LEU A 36 9.27 -14.16 -2.93
N TYR A 37 9.32 -15.06 -3.90
CA TYR A 37 8.89 -14.80 -5.28
C TYR A 37 7.89 -15.86 -5.76
N ASP A 38 6.75 -15.43 -6.30
CA ASP A 38 5.84 -16.31 -7.04
C ASP A 38 5.90 -15.99 -8.54
N LYS A 39 6.64 -16.83 -9.29
CA LYS A 39 6.85 -16.66 -10.74
C LYS A 39 5.53 -16.68 -11.52
N LYS A 40 4.53 -17.44 -11.06
CA LYS A 40 3.23 -17.53 -11.75
C LYS A 40 2.48 -16.21 -11.69
N GLU A 41 2.46 -15.58 -10.52
CA GLU A 41 1.72 -14.34 -10.30
C GLU A 41 2.49 -13.10 -10.79
N MET A 42 3.82 -13.10 -10.59
CA MET A 42 4.66 -11.90 -10.77
C MET A 42 5.55 -11.95 -12.01
N GLY A 43 5.75 -13.12 -12.63
CA GLY A 43 6.69 -13.29 -13.76
C GLY A 43 6.38 -12.41 -14.97
N LYS A 44 5.12 -12.08 -15.21
CA LYS A 44 4.71 -11.17 -16.29
C LYS A 44 5.26 -9.73 -16.15
N TYR A 45 5.57 -9.31 -14.92
CA TYR A 45 6.13 -7.98 -14.62
C TYR A 45 7.66 -7.96 -14.72
N PHE A 46 8.31 -9.13 -14.72
CA PHE A 46 9.77 -9.28 -14.75
C PHE A 46 10.20 -10.26 -15.86
N PRO A 47 9.84 -10.00 -17.13
CA PRO A 47 10.19 -10.89 -18.23
C PRO A 47 11.73 -10.93 -18.37
N LYS A 48 12.26 -12.16 -18.46
CA LYS A 48 13.72 -12.42 -18.63
C LYS A 48 14.63 -11.84 -17.52
N THR A 49 14.06 -11.44 -16.36
CA THR A 49 14.86 -10.94 -15.23
C THR A 49 15.09 -12.09 -14.25
N GLU A 50 16.34 -12.30 -13.88
CA GLU A 50 16.68 -13.19 -12.77
C GLU A 50 16.40 -12.45 -11.46
N ILE A 51 15.72 -13.12 -10.54
CA ILE A 51 15.34 -12.54 -9.25
C ILE A 51 16.00 -13.37 -8.16
N GLY A 52 16.90 -12.74 -7.42
CA GLY A 52 17.53 -13.30 -6.23
C GLY A 52 16.48 -13.47 -5.12
N THR A 53 16.40 -14.67 -4.54
CA THR A 53 15.45 -14.96 -3.45
C THR A 53 16.17 -15.41 -2.19
N SER A 54 15.57 -15.16 -1.02
CA SER A 54 16.13 -15.67 0.23
C SER A 54 16.03 -17.19 0.30
N PHE A 55 16.73 -17.79 1.28
CA PHE A 55 16.64 -19.23 1.55
C PHE A 55 15.21 -19.70 1.87
N LEU A 56 14.31 -18.80 2.28
CA LEU A 56 12.91 -19.12 2.56
C LEU A 56 12.15 -19.56 1.29
N GLN A 57 12.64 -19.25 0.10
CA GLN A 57 12.07 -19.73 -1.16
C GLN A 57 12.11 -21.27 -1.27
N LYS A 58 13.03 -21.93 -0.57
CA LYS A 58 13.16 -23.39 -0.54
C LYS A 58 12.14 -24.08 0.40
N PHE A 59 11.45 -23.32 1.26
CA PHE A 59 10.44 -23.87 2.17
C PHE A 59 9.19 -24.35 1.43
N PRO A 60 8.39 -25.26 2.02
CA PRO A 60 7.17 -25.79 1.41
C PRO A 60 6.21 -24.70 0.99
N LYS A 61 5.52 -24.89 -0.15
CA LYS A 61 4.61 -23.91 -0.75
C LYS A 61 3.50 -23.45 0.21
N ILE A 62 3.03 -24.31 1.11
CA ILE A 62 2.01 -23.98 2.10
C ILE A 62 2.51 -22.91 3.09
N TRP A 63 3.78 -22.94 3.49
CA TRP A 63 4.40 -21.95 4.36
C TRP A 63 4.66 -20.64 3.62
N ARG A 64 5.12 -20.72 2.37
CA ARG A 64 5.33 -19.53 1.52
C ARG A 64 4.03 -18.78 1.23
N LYS A 65 2.90 -19.47 1.05
CA LYS A 65 1.58 -18.86 0.88
C LYS A 65 1.08 -18.18 2.15
N ASN A 66 1.44 -18.69 3.31
CA ASN A 66 1.11 -18.10 4.60
C ASN A 66 2.39 -17.75 5.38
N HIS A 67 3.06 -16.70 4.89
CA HIS A 67 4.36 -16.24 5.40
C HIS A 67 4.36 -15.87 6.90
N LYS A 68 3.21 -15.85 7.57
CA LYS A 68 3.15 -15.72 9.04
C LYS A 68 3.88 -16.84 9.76
N TYR A 69 3.92 -18.04 9.19
CA TYR A 69 4.70 -19.16 9.75
C TYR A 69 6.21 -18.99 9.60
N LEU A 70 6.64 -18.13 8.67
CA LEU A 70 8.04 -17.82 8.44
C LEU A 70 8.54 -16.64 9.30
N LEU A 71 7.66 -16.03 10.09
CA LEU A 71 7.93 -14.81 10.85
C LEU A 71 9.24 -14.87 11.70
N PRO A 72 9.57 -15.97 12.41
CA PRO A 72 10.82 -16.08 13.18
C PRO A 72 12.09 -16.04 12.30
N PHE A 73 11.99 -16.44 11.03
CA PHE A 73 13.13 -16.56 10.12
C PHE A 73 13.31 -15.35 9.20
N LEU A 74 12.33 -14.46 9.14
CA LEU A 74 12.35 -13.29 8.24
C LEU A 74 13.48 -12.30 8.53
N PRO A 75 13.86 -12.02 9.80
CA PRO A 75 15.04 -11.24 10.11
C PRO A 75 16.30 -11.79 9.46
N THR A 76 16.64 -13.05 9.75
CA THR A 76 17.80 -13.74 9.19
C THR A 76 17.75 -13.83 7.65
N ALA A 77 16.56 -14.01 7.09
CA ALA A 77 16.39 -14.06 5.64
C ALA A 77 16.69 -12.70 4.97
N ALA A 78 16.32 -11.60 5.60
CA ALA A 78 16.67 -10.27 5.11
C ALA A 78 18.18 -10.02 5.16
N GLU A 79 18.85 -10.51 6.22
CA GLU A 79 20.29 -10.36 6.42
C GLU A 79 21.15 -11.32 5.58
N SER A 80 20.54 -12.34 4.96
CA SER A 80 21.27 -13.40 4.23
C SER A 80 21.62 -13.06 2.78
N PHE A 81 21.20 -11.92 2.26
CA PHE A 81 21.56 -11.51 0.90
C PHE A 81 23.02 -11.06 0.80
N ASP A 82 23.75 -11.56 -0.19
CA ASP A 82 25.09 -11.06 -0.50
C ASP A 82 25.04 -9.78 -1.34
N LEU A 83 25.24 -8.65 -0.68
CA LEU A 83 25.19 -7.32 -1.28
C LEU A 83 26.57 -6.64 -1.34
N ARG A 84 27.66 -7.38 -1.18
CA ARG A 84 29.02 -6.82 -1.10
C ARG A 84 29.50 -6.14 -2.36
N GLU A 85 28.94 -6.48 -3.52
CA GLU A 85 29.32 -5.91 -4.82
C GLU A 85 28.59 -4.61 -5.18
N TYR A 86 27.57 -4.21 -4.42
CA TYR A 86 26.73 -3.08 -4.77
C TYR A 86 27.23 -1.77 -4.15
N ASP A 87 27.16 -0.71 -4.94
CA ASP A 87 27.47 0.65 -4.52
C ASP A 87 26.24 1.34 -3.92
N LEU A 88 25.06 1.03 -4.49
CA LEU A 88 23.77 1.55 -4.08
C LEU A 88 22.78 0.40 -3.84
N VAL A 89 22.18 0.39 -2.65
CA VAL A 89 21.11 -0.53 -2.27
C VAL A 89 19.83 0.28 -2.08
N ILE A 90 18.78 -0.07 -2.82
CA ILE A 90 17.47 0.56 -2.67
C ILE A 90 16.49 -0.50 -2.20
N SER A 91 16.04 -0.39 -0.96
CA SER A 91 15.04 -1.28 -0.37
C SER A 91 13.64 -0.64 -0.44
N SER A 92 12.67 -1.37 -0.97
CA SER A 92 11.24 -1.01 -0.99
C SER A 92 10.53 -1.84 0.08
N SER A 93 10.31 -1.24 1.25
CA SER A 93 10.00 -2.00 2.48
C SER A 93 8.71 -1.54 3.16
N SER A 94 7.90 -2.52 3.54
CA SER A 94 6.80 -2.41 4.49
C SER A 94 7.01 -3.31 5.72
N SER A 95 8.13 -4.07 5.73
CA SER A 95 8.42 -4.99 6.82
C SER A 95 9.93 -5.25 7.01
N PHE A 96 10.48 -6.34 6.47
CA PHE A 96 11.79 -6.86 6.86
C PHE A 96 12.94 -6.41 5.97
N ILE A 97 12.69 -6.14 4.69
CA ILE A 97 13.77 -6.01 3.71
C ILE A 97 14.70 -4.79 3.91
N LYS A 98 14.25 -3.78 4.66
CA LYS A 98 15.15 -2.68 5.07
C LYS A 98 16.31 -3.14 5.95
N GLY A 99 16.20 -4.35 6.51
CA GLY A 99 17.21 -4.93 7.38
C GLY A 99 18.33 -5.67 6.64
N VAL A 100 18.47 -5.53 5.33
CA VAL A 100 19.61 -6.07 4.59
C VAL A 100 20.93 -5.50 5.09
N ILE A 101 22.01 -6.28 4.91
CA ILE A 101 23.36 -5.86 5.26
C ILE A 101 24.10 -5.51 3.97
N SER A 102 24.43 -4.23 3.81
CA SER A 102 25.26 -3.72 2.71
C SER A 102 26.74 -3.62 3.14
N ARG A 103 27.64 -3.45 2.18
CA ARG A 103 29.04 -3.14 2.51
C ARG A 103 29.15 -1.73 3.13
N PRO A 104 30.20 -1.44 3.95
CA PRO A 104 30.32 -0.15 4.65
C PRO A 104 30.35 1.11 3.77
N LYS A 105 30.77 0.97 2.51
CA LYS A 105 30.85 2.08 1.54
C LYS A 105 29.63 2.19 0.62
N ALA A 106 28.68 1.23 0.70
CA ALA A 106 27.47 1.31 -0.09
C ALA A 106 26.45 2.25 0.55
N VAL A 107 25.74 3.01 -0.26
CA VAL A 107 24.61 3.83 0.22
C VAL A 107 23.34 2.99 0.24
N HIS A 108 22.68 2.92 1.38
CA HIS A 108 21.39 2.24 1.55
C HIS A 108 20.24 3.24 1.67
N ILE A 109 19.40 3.32 0.64
CA ILE A 109 18.17 4.12 0.62
C ILE A 109 16.96 3.20 0.82
N CYS A 110 16.14 3.46 1.84
CA CYS A 110 14.92 2.71 2.06
C CYS A 110 13.68 3.55 1.67
N TYR A 111 12.98 3.13 0.61
CA TYR A 111 11.62 3.60 0.36
C TYR A 111 10.67 2.83 1.28
N CYS A 112 10.26 3.49 2.34
CA CYS A 112 9.42 2.89 3.38
C CYS A 112 7.95 3.13 3.08
N HIS A 113 7.21 2.05 2.78
CA HIS A 113 5.76 2.11 2.61
C HIS A 113 5.05 2.29 3.95
N SER A 114 5.61 1.67 4.97
CA SER A 114 5.20 1.80 6.38
C SER A 114 6.25 1.12 7.25
N PRO A 115 6.55 1.59 8.45
CA PRO A 115 7.12 0.76 9.51
C PRO A 115 6.24 -0.46 9.78
N MET A 116 6.79 -1.52 10.36
CA MET A 116 6.06 -2.78 10.62
C MET A 116 4.80 -2.57 11.47
N ARG A 117 3.65 -2.25 10.84
CA ARG A 117 2.39 -1.93 11.55
C ARG A 117 1.96 -3.03 12.50
N PHE A 118 2.14 -4.31 12.15
CA PHE A 118 1.75 -5.44 12.98
C PHE A 118 2.58 -5.56 14.28
N SER A 119 3.79 -5.01 14.30
CA SER A 119 4.65 -5.05 15.49
C SER A 119 4.58 -3.77 16.33
N TRP A 120 4.18 -2.64 15.73
CA TRP A 120 4.07 -1.33 16.38
C TRP A 120 2.62 -0.93 16.61
N ASP A 121 1.89 -0.50 15.58
CA ASP A 121 0.56 0.13 15.70
C ASP A 121 -0.56 -0.89 16.04
N TYR A 122 -0.54 -2.07 15.42
CA TYR A 122 -1.60 -3.08 15.55
C TYR A 122 -1.22 -4.25 16.45
N TYR A 123 -0.21 -4.08 17.30
CA TYR A 123 0.27 -5.12 18.20
C TYR A 123 -0.85 -5.71 19.09
N SER A 124 -1.65 -4.86 19.72
CA SER A 124 -2.77 -5.26 20.59
C SER A 124 -3.83 -6.05 19.83
N ASN A 125 -4.19 -5.60 18.62
CA ASN A 125 -5.19 -6.28 17.78
C ASN A 125 -4.65 -7.63 17.30
N TYR A 126 -3.35 -7.68 16.93
CA TYR A 126 -2.75 -8.90 16.40
C TYR A 126 -2.61 -10.02 17.43
N ILE A 127 -2.42 -9.68 18.70
CA ILE A 127 -2.33 -10.64 19.83
C ILE A 127 -3.69 -10.88 20.48
N GLY A 128 -4.56 -9.86 20.58
CA GLY A 128 -5.82 -9.93 21.28
C GLY A 128 -6.93 -10.71 20.55
N GLU A 129 -6.92 -10.76 19.22
CA GLU A 129 -7.94 -11.46 18.41
C GLU A 129 -7.79 -12.99 18.41
N GLN A 130 -6.68 -13.52 18.93
CA GLN A 130 -6.45 -14.95 18.94
C GLN A 130 -6.71 -15.50 20.34
N LYS A 131 -7.87 -16.15 20.54
CA LYS A 131 -8.18 -17.02 21.69
C LYS A 131 -7.24 -18.23 21.69
N LYS A 132 -5.92 -17.99 21.91
CA LYS A 132 -4.88 -19.02 22.01
C LYS A 132 -4.60 -19.26 23.50
N GLY A 133 -4.24 -20.50 23.85
CA GLY A 133 -3.85 -20.82 25.21
C GLY A 133 -2.68 -19.93 25.70
N PHE A 134 -2.54 -19.79 27.00
CA PHE A 134 -1.56 -18.90 27.67
C PHE A 134 -0.14 -19.00 27.11
N LEU A 135 0.38 -20.21 26.92
CA LEU A 135 1.75 -20.45 26.42
C LEU A 135 1.97 -19.93 24.99
N LEU A 136 1.00 -20.15 24.10
CA LEU A 136 1.07 -19.62 22.73
C LEU A 136 0.98 -18.09 22.69
N SER A 137 0.19 -17.50 23.58
CA SER A 137 0.12 -16.04 23.71
C SER A 137 1.43 -15.45 24.23
N LEU A 138 2.07 -16.10 25.20
CA LEU A 138 3.37 -15.68 25.73
C LEU A 138 4.46 -15.78 24.66
N ALA A 139 4.53 -16.91 23.94
CA ALA A 139 5.49 -17.10 22.85
C ALA A 139 5.32 -16.05 21.74
N ALA A 140 4.06 -15.72 21.35
CA ALA A 140 3.78 -14.68 20.39
C ALA A 140 4.23 -13.28 20.88
N ARG A 141 4.06 -12.97 22.16
CA ARG A 141 4.52 -11.70 22.75
C ARG A 141 6.04 -11.61 22.75
N LEU A 142 6.75 -12.67 23.11
CA LEU A 142 8.21 -12.71 23.07
C LEU A 142 8.74 -12.56 21.64
N LEU A 143 8.15 -13.28 20.69
CA LEU A 143 8.51 -13.13 19.28
C LEU A 143 8.29 -11.71 18.78
N MET A 144 7.16 -11.07 19.10
CA MET A 144 6.90 -9.68 18.68
C MET A 144 7.86 -8.69 19.36
N HIS A 145 8.27 -8.96 20.61
CA HIS A 145 9.29 -8.16 21.27
C HIS A 145 10.63 -8.26 20.54
N TYR A 146 11.07 -9.48 20.23
CA TYR A 146 12.28 -9.73 19.44
C TYR A 146 12.22 -9.04 18.08
N ILE A 147 11.12 -9.16 17.35
CA ILE A 147 10.93 -8.51 16.03
C ILE A 147 11.03 -6.99 16.15
N ARG A 148 10.44 -6.36 17.18
CA ARG A 148 10.56 -4.89 17.38
C ARG A 148 11.99 -4.45 17.66
N MET A 149 12.72 -5.20 18.49
CA MET A 149 14.14 -4.91 18.75
C MET A 149 14.96 -5.00 17.47
N TRP A 150 14.78 -6.09 16.72
CA TRP A 150 15.45 -6.27 15.43
C TRP A 150 15.06 -5.18 14.42
N ASP A 151 13.77 -4.84 14.33
CA ASP A 151 13.25 -3.82 13.41
C ASP A 151 13.85 -2.45 13.68
N ARG A 152 13.98 -2.08 14.94
CA ARG A 152 14.65 -0.84 15.37
C ARG A 152 16.14 -0.88 15.02
N SER A 153 16.86 -1.96 15.37
CA SER A 153 18.27 -2.13 15.03
C SER A 153 18.52 -2.15 13.51
N ALA A 154 17.65 -2.84 12.76
CA ALA A 154 17.71 -2.87 11.30
C ALA A 154 17.57 -1.48 10.66
N ALA A 155 16.76 -0.62 11.24
CA ALA A 155 16.58 0.76 10.75
C ALA A 155 17.86 1.62 10.91
N GLU A 156 18.76 1.29 11.83
CA GLU A 156 20.04 2.00 11.98
C GLU A 156 21.00 1.76 10.80
N ARG A 157 20.86 0.64 10.07
CA ARG A 157 21.66 0.30 8.88
C ARG A 157 21.24 1.04 7.63
N VAL A 158 20.11 1.74 7.66
CA VAL A 158 19.60 2.55 6.54
C VAL A 158 20.19 3.94 6.64
N ASP A 159 20.91 4.38 5.59
CA ASP A 159 21.49 5.72 5.54
C ASP A 159 20.41 6.79 5.32
N TYR A 160 19.48 6.53 4.40
CA TYR A 160 18.43 7.46 4.05
C TYR A 160 17.06 6.80 3.95
N PHE A 161 16.07 7.36 4.65
CA PHE A 161 14.69 6.96 4.53
C PHE A 161 13.92 7.90 3.59
N ILE A 162 13.11 7.30 2.72
CA ILE A 162 12.05 7.96 1.97
C ILE A 162 10.72 7.46 2.51
N ALA A 163 9.83 8.37 2.89
CA ALA A 163 8.47 8.07 3.31
C ALA A 163 7.49 8.32 2.16
N ASN A 164 6.51 7.44 2.00
CA ASN A 164 5.45 7.59 1.00
C ASN A 164 4.37 8.63 1.37
N SER A 165 4.41 9.18 2.59
CA SER A 165 3.42 10.12 3.12
C SER A 165 3.95 10.81 4.39
N LYS A 166 3.30 11.90 4.82
CA LYS A 166 3.55 12.53 6.12
C LYS A 166 3.25 11.58 7.28
N THR A 167 2.21 10.76 7.14
CA THR A 167 1.84 9.74 8.12
C THR A 167 2.96 8.72 8.30
N THR A 168 3.53 8.21 7.22
CA THR A 168 4.68 7.30 7.27
C THR A 168 5.93 8.02 7.78
N ALA A 169 6.16 9.27 7.39
CA ALA A 169 7.28 10.06 7.91
C ALA A 169 7.21 10.21 9.43
N TRP A 170 6.03 10.53 9.97
CA TRP A 170 5.82 10.59 11.41
C TRP A 170 6.12 9.25 12.10
N ARG A 171 5.68 8.11 11.52
CA ARG A 171 5.98 6.78 12.06
C ARG A 171 7.48 6.46 12.02
N ILE A 172 8.19 6.78 10.94
CA ILE A 172 9.65 6.59 10.84
C ILE A 172 10.35 7.39 11.93
N LYS A 173 10.00 8.66 12.10
CA LYS A 173 10.54 9.50 13.16
C LYS A 173 10.23 8.92 14.54
N ARG A 174 9.00 8.51 14.78
CA ARG A 174 8.54 7.98 16.08
C ARG A 174 9.23 6.65 16.44
N TYR A 175 9.32 5.70 15.50
CA TYR A 175 9.78 4.35 15.79
C TYR A 175 11.27 4.16 15.54
N TYR A 176 11.84 4.84 14.56
CA TYR A 176 13.24 4.68 14.16
C TYR A 176 14.13 5.86 14.57
N GLY A 177 13.57 7.02 14.91
CA GLY A 177 14.32 8.23 15.23
C GLY A 177 15.06 8.83 14.03
N LYS A 178 14.62 8.50 12.81
CA LYS A 178 15.22 8.98 11.55
C LYS A 178 14.33 10.06 10.92
N GLU A 179 14.92 11.03 10.23
CA GLU A 179 14.20 12.07 9.47
C GLU A 179 14.11 11.64 8.00
N PRO A 180 12.94 11.22 7.48
CA PRO A 180 12.80 10.81 6.12
C PRO A 180 12.51 11.98 5.17
N LYS A 181 12.88 11.85 3.91
CA LYS A 181 12.35 12.67 2.82
C LYS A 181 10.98 12.11 2.43
N ILE A 182 10.00 12.98 2.20
CA ILE A 182 8.70 12.56 1.66
C ILE A 182 8.79 12.58 0.15
N ILE A 183 8.52 11.42 -0.49
CA ILE A 183 8.31 11.28 -1.93
C ILE A 183 7.08 10.43 -2.10
N TYR A 184 6.00 11.04 -2.58
CA TYR A 184 4.72 10.36 -2.74
C TYR A 184 4.81 9.22 -3.77
N PRO A 185 4.06 8.11 -3.60
CA PRO A 185 4.13 6.98 -4.51
C PRO A 185 3.57 7.36 -5.89
N PRO A 186 4.10 6.77 -6.96
CA PRO A 186 3.64 7.01 -8.32
C PRO A 186 2.24 6.45 -8.53
N VAL A 187 1.31 7.27 -9.00
CA VAL A 187 -0.03 6.86 -9.39
C VAL A 187 -0.15 7.00 -10.89
N ASP A 188 -0.72 5.98 -11.53
CA ASP A 188 -1.06 6.04 -12.95
C ASP A 188 -2.28 6.95 -13.11
N LEU A 189 -2.04 8.20 -13.47
CA LEU A 189 -3.09 9.19 -13.73
C LEU A 189 -3.70 8.91 -15.10
N GLY A 190 -4.44 7.82 -15.20
CA GLY A 190 -5.00 7.31 -16.46
C GLY A 190 -6.02 8.23 -17.09
N MET A 191 -5.58 9.25 -17.80
CA MET A 191 -6.46 10.15 -18.58
C MET A 191 -7.00 9.52 -19.87
N LYS A 192 -6.57 8.31 -20.23
CA LYS A 192 -7.08 7.62 -21.42
C LYS A 192 -8.44 7.01 -21.11
N GLN A 193 -9.45 7.39 -21.88
CA GLN A 193 -10.76 6.73 -21.84
C GLN A 193 -10.58 5.22 -21.97
N VAL A 194 -11.08 4.50 -20.99
CA VAL A 194 -11.06 3.04 -21.04
C VAL A 194 -12.30 2.58 -21.79
N PHE A 195 -12.14 2.29 -23.08
CA PHE A 195 -13.16 1.55 -23.83
C PHE A 195 -13.06 0.10 -23.38
N SER A 196 -14.02 -0.37 -22.59
CA SER A 196 -14.05 -1.76 -22.20
C SER A 196 -15.20 -2.47 -22.91
N THR A 197 -14.94 -3.69 -23.33
CA THR A 197 -15.94 -4.67 -23.79
C THR A 197 -16.66 -5.30 -22.58
N ILE A 198 -17.00 -4.50 -21.54
CA ILE A 198 -17.73 -5.00 -20.39
C ILE A 198 -19.19 -5.17 -20.80
N THR A 199 -19.66 -6.41 -20.79
CA THR A 199 -21.03 -6.78 -21.15
C THR A 199 -22.03 -6.55 -20.02
N ASP A 200 -21.56 -6.53 -18.77
CA ASP A 200 -22.41 -6.36 -17.58
C ASP A 200 -22.13 -5.01 -16.89
N ILE A 201 -22.55 -3.94 -17.58
CA ILE A 201 -22.38 -2.56 -17.09
C ILE A 201 -23.54 -2.25 -16.14
N PRO A 202 -23.26 -1.76 -14.91
CA PRO A 202 -24.32 -1.23 -14.05
C PRO A 202 -25.05 -0.08 -14.76
N LYS A 203 -26.37 -0.23 -14.97
CA LYS A 203 -27.21 0.84 -15.55
C LYS A 203 -27.43 2.00 -14.58
N GLU A 204 -27.33 1.72 -13.30
CA GLU A 204 -27.52 2.67 -12.22
C GLU A 204 -26.20 3.33 -11.80
N LYS A 205 -26.30 4.56 -11.35
CA LYS A 205 -25.19 5.27 -10.72
C LYS A 205 -24.85 4.63 -9.38
N TYR A 206 -23.57 4.42 -9.09
CA TYR A 206 -23.10 3.69 -7.91
C TYR A 206 -21.93 4.38 -7.20
N PHE A 207 -21.78 4.10 -5.92
CA PHE A 207 -20.57 4.39 -5.17
C PHE A 207 -19.58 3.22 -5.30
N LEU A 208 -18.29 3.50 -5.14
CA LEU A 208 -17.25 2.50 -5.39
C LEU A 208 -16.31 2.35 -4.20
N ILE A 209 -15.96 1.12 -3.87
CA ILE A 209 -14.82 0.78 -3.01
C ILE A 209 -13.87 -0.10 -3.82
N VAL A 210 -12.58 0.28 -3.85
CA VAL A 210 -11.49 -0.56 -4.37
C VAL A 210 -10.49 -0.78 -3.26
N SER A 211 -10.43 -1.99 -2.70
CA SER A 211 -9.63 -2.26 -1.50
C SER A 211 -9.33 -3.74 -1.31
N GLN A 212 -8.25 -4.04 -0.56
CA GLN A 212 -8.12 -5.35 0.06
C GLN A 212 -9.17 -5.47 1.18
N LEU A 213 -9.88 -6.61 1.22
CA LEU A 213 -10.94 -6.84 2.22
C LEU A 213 -10.33 -7.41 3.51
N THR A 214 -9.71 -6.52 4.28
CA THR A 214 -9.06 -6.81 5.57
C THR A 214 -9.69 -5.99 6.70
N PRO A 215 -9.64 -6.43 7.96
CA PRO A 215 -10.32 -5.78 9.08
C PRO A 215 -10.00 -4.29 9.25
N TYR A 216 -8.73 -3.90 9.07
CA TYR A 216 -8.29 -2.51 9.26
C TYR A 216 -8.82 -1.55 8.17
N LYS A 217 -9.26 -2.06 7.02
CA LYS A 217 -9.88 -1.26 5.95
C LYS A 217 -11.31 -0.84 6.26
N LYS A 218 -11.90 -1.36 7.32
CA LYS A 218 -13.23 -0.96 7.85
C LYS A 218 -14.36 -1.00 6.81
N ILE A 219 -14.27 -1.92 5.83
CA ILE A 219 -15.30 -2.07 4.79
C ILE A 219 -16.67 -2.44 5.37
N ASN A 220 -16.69 -3.11 6.53
CA ASN A 220 -17.93 -3.41 7.25
C ASN A 220 -18.74 -2.15 7.59
N LEU A 221 -18.07 -1.02 7.97
CA LEU A 221 -18.79 0.24 8.24
C LEU A 221 -19.49 0.76 6.98
N ALA A 222 -18.83 0.66 5.83
CA ALA A 222 -19.44 1.07 4.56
C ALA A 222 -20.61 0.14 4.19
N VAL A 223 -20.46 -1.18 4.34
CA VAL A 223 -21.55 -2.13 4.08
C VAL A 223 -22.77 -1.82 4.96
N GLU A 224 -22.59 -1.60 6.26
CA GLU A 224 -23.68 -1.27 7.18
C GLU A 224 -24.32 0.09 6.86
N ALA A 225 -23.52 1.12 6.52
CA ALA A 225 -24.04 2.44 6.15
C ALA A 225 -24.85 2.39 4.85
N PHE A 226 -24.35 1.68 3.83
CA PHE A 226 -25.05 1.55 2.55
C PHE A 226 -26.28 0.67 2.62
N ASN A 227 -26.32 -0.34 3.50
CA ASN A 227 -27.55 -1.08 3.81
C ASN A 227 -28.65 -0.16 4.38
N LYS A 228 -28.27 0.80 5.27
CA LYS A 228 -29.22 1.79 5.84
C LYS A 228 -29.66 2.85 4.84
N LEU A 229 -28.77 3.23 3.91
CA LEU A 229 -29.03 4.28 2.92
C LEU A 229 -29.78 3.77 1.68
N ASP A 230 -29.80 2.44 1.48
CA ASP A 230 -30.32 1.77 0.28
C ASP A 230 -29.75 2.33 -1.04
N LEU A 231 -28.47 2.72 -1.02
CA LEU A 231 -27.77 3.27 -2.17
C LEU A 231 -26.89 2.20 -2.83
N PRO A 232 -26.76 2.19 -4.19
CA PRO A 232 -25.93 1.23 -4.90
C PRO A 232 -24.45 1.37 -4.55
N LEU A 233 -23.83 0.28 -4.06
CA LEU A 233 -22.40 0.20 -3.76
C LEU A 233 -21.76 -0.97 -4.50
N ILE A 234 -20.65 -0.70 -5.19
CA ILE A 234 -19.81 -1.71 -5.81
C ILE A 234 -18.51 -1.83 -5.04
N ILE A 235 -18.14 -3.07 -4.69
CA ILE A 235 -16.92 -3.38 -3.95
C ILE A 235 -16.03 -4.26 -4.82
N ILE A 236 -14.86 -3.74 -5.19
CA ILE A 236 -13.83 -4.45 -5.94
C ILE A 236 -12.66 -4.78 -5.01
N GLY A 237 -12.31 -6.06 -4.94
CA GLY A 237 -11.18 -6.54 -4.18
C GLY A 237 -11.38 -7.92 -3.58
N GLN A 238 -10.33 -8.41 -2.93
CA GLN A 238 -10.31 -9.71 -2.25
C GLN A 238 -9.67 -9.58 -0.86
N GLY A 239 -9.96 -10.53 -0.01
CA GLY A 239 -9.38 -10.59 1.33
C GLY A 239 -10.12 -11.53 2.27
N PRO A 240 -9.59 -11.74 3.48
CA PRO A 240 -10.17 -12.68 4.45
C PRO A 240 -11.59 -12.30 4.89
N GLU A 241 -11.96 -11.01 4.85
CA GLU A 241 -13.26 -10.52 5.26
C GLU A 241 -14.37 -10.72 4.20
N LYS A 242 -14.03 -11.11 2.95
CA LYS A 242 -14.98 -11.16 1.83
C LYS A 242 -16.28 -11.90 2.20
N LYS A 243 -16.16 -13.14 2.65
CA LYS A 243 -17.33 -13.97 2.98
C LYS A 243 -18.20 -13.38 4.08
N ARG A 244 -17.58 -12.71 5.07
CA ARG A 244 -18.32 -12.05 6.17
C ARG A 244 -19.05 -10.81 5.65
N LEU A 245 -18.39 -10.00 4.84
CA LEU A 245 -18.96 -8.78 4.26
C LEU A 245 -20.11 -9.11 3.28
N GLU A 246 -19.97 -10.15 2.46
CA GLU A 246 -21.03 -10.61 1.55
C GLU A 246 -22.29 -11.06 2.32
N LYS A 247 -22.13 -11.70 3.50
CA LYS A 247 -23.26 -12.09 4.36
C LYS A 247 -23.98 -10.91 5.03
N MET A 248 -23.26 -9.78 5.22
CA MET A 248 -23.80 -8.56 5.83
C MET A 248 -24.51 -7.67 4.81
N ALA A 249 -24.15 -7.78 3.54
CA ALA A 249 -24.64 -6.93 2.46
C ALA A 249 -26.09 -7.28 2.06
N LEU A 250 -26.86 -6.25 1.77
CA LEU A 250 -28.20 -6.36 1.15
C LEU A 250 -28.09 -6.29 -0.39
N GLY A 251 -29.22 -6.32 -1.09
CA GLY A 251 -29.29 -6.41 -2.55
C GLY A 251 -28.71 -5.23 -3.32
N ASN A 252 -28.59 -4.07 -2.67
CA ASN A 252 -28.00 -2.85 -3.23
C ASN A 252 -26.46 -2.86 -3.27
N ILE A 253 -25.77 -3.87 -2.67
CA ILE A 253 -24.32 -3.96 -2.58
C ILE A 253 -23.81 -5.15 -3.42
N LYS A 254 -22.90 -4.89 -4.36
CA LYS A 254 -22.30 -5.91 -5.24
C LYS A 254 -20.81 -6.08 -4.99
N PHE A 255 -20.36 -7.34 -4.83
CA PHE A 255 -18.93 -7.69 -4.71
C PHE A 255 -18.44 -8.32 -6.00
N LEU A 256 -17.50 -7.66 -6.68
CA LEU A 256 -16.94 -8.13 -7.96
C LEU A 256 -15.67 -8.98 -7.78
N GLY A 257 -15.15 -9.09 -6.57
CA GLY A 257 -13.88 -9.78 -6.34
C GLY A 257 -12.69 -9.03 -6.93
N TRP A 258 -11.61 -9.74 -7.23
CA TRP A 258 -10.46 -9.16 -7.92
C TRP A 258 -10.81 -8.89 -9.39
N GLN A 259 -10.41 -7.73 -9.88
CA GLN A 259 -10.63 -7.34 -11.27
C GLN A 259 -9.31 -6.87 -11.91
N PRO A 260 -9.10 -7.08 -13.22
CA PRO A 260 -7.99 -6.49 -13.97
C PRO A 260 -8.02 -4.95 -13.95
N ASP A 261 -6.85 -4.31 -14.05
CA ASP A 261 -6.72 -2.85 -13.98
C ASP A 261 -7.64 -2.10 -14.97
N ALA A 262 -7.82 -2.61 -16.18
CA ALA A 262 -8.73 -2.01 -17.17
C ALA A 262 -10.18 -1.96 -16.67
N ILE A 263 -10.65 -3.03 -16.02
CA ILE A 263 -11.98 -3.10 -15.41
C ILE A 263 -12.09 -2.15 -14.23
N VAL A 264 -11.09 -2.11 -13.35
CA VAL A 264 -11.06 -1.20 -12.20
C VAL A 264 -11.13 0.26 -12.65
N LYS A 265 -10.35 0.63 -13.68
CA LYS A 265 -10.36 1.98 -14.28
C LYS A 265 -11.75 2.34 -14.83
N TYR A 266 -12.44 1.39 -15.49
CA TYR A 266 -13.80 1.59 -15.95
C TYR A 266 -14.75 1.92 -14.79
N TYR A 267 -14.66 1.18 -13.66
CA TYR A 267 -15.49 1.46 -12.49
C TYR A 267 -15.15 2.81 -11.83
N TYR A 268 -13.88 3.21 -11.78
CA TYR A 268 -13.52 4.56 -11.35
C TYR A 268 -14.12 5.63 -12.26
N GLN A 269 -14.06 5.45 -13.58
CA GLN A 269 -14.56 6.42 -14.54
C GLN A 269 -16.07 6.66 -14.44
N ASN A 270 -16.85 5.66 -14.01
CA ASN A 270 -18.31 5.69 -14.05
C ASN A 270 -18.98 5.76 -12.67
N CYS A 271 -18.25 5.69 -11.57
CA CYS A 271 -18.85 5.83 -10.24
C CYS A 271 -19.28 7.29 -9.95
N LEU A 272 -20.18 7.47 -9.01
CA LEU A 272 -20.52 8.78 -8.45
C LEU A 272 -19.36 9.34 -7.64
N ALA A 273 -18.87 8.52 -6.72
CA ALA A 273 -17.77 8.84 -5.83
C ALA A 273 -17.14 7.55 -5.30
N MET A 274 -15.91 7.66 -4.78
CA MET A 274 -15.24 6.58 -4.08
C MET A 274 -15.43 6.72 -2.57
N ILE A 275 -15.64 5.58 -1.89
CA ILE A 275 -15.70 5.49 -0.43
C ILE A 275 -14.42 4.84 0.08
N PHE A 276 -13.75 5.50 1.03
CA PHE A 276 -12.48 5.08 1.60
C PHE A 276 -12.56 5.05 3.14
N PRO A 277 -13.14 3.97 3.73
CA PRO A 277 -13.57 3.99 5.12
C PRO A 277 -12.48 3.67 6.15
N GLY A 278 -11.31 3.20 5.72
CA GLY A 278 -10.21 2.83 6.61
C GLY A 278 -9.02 3.79 6.58
N GLU A 279 -8.14 3.63 7.56
CA GLU A 279 -6.87 4.35 7.62
C GLU A 279 -5.78 3.63 6.83
N ASP A 280 -5.18 4.31 5.85
CA ASP A 280 -3.99 3.87 5.11
C ASP A 280 -2.82 4.83 5.30
N ASP A 281 -1.61 4.32 5.02
CA ASP A 281 -0.40 5.14 5.09
C ASP A 281 -0.38 6.23 4.02
N PHE A 282 -0.80 5.92 2.79
CA PHE A 282 -1.00 6.89 1.71
C PHE A 282 -2.39 6.80 1.09
N GLY A 283 -2.80 5.61 0.64
CA GLY A 283 -4.08 5.40 -0.06
C GLY A 283 -3.98 5.72 -1.55
N ILE A 284 -3.46 4.78 -2.35
CA ILE A 284 -3.35 4.93 -3.81
C ILE A 284 -4.74 4.99 -4.46
N ALA A 285 -5.69 4.17 -4.00
CA ALA A 285 -7.02 4.07 -4.58
C ALA A 285 -7.84 5.39 -4.59
N PRO A 286 -7.85 6.23 -3.54
CA PRO A 286 -8.41 7.57 -3.59
C PRO A 286 -7.81 8.44 -4.71
N VAL A 287 -6.49 8.42 -4.87
CA VAL A 287 -5.80 9.21 -5.90
C VAL A 287 -6.15 8.69 -7.29
N GLU A 288 -6.26 7.37 -7.47
CA GLU A 288 -6.75 6.76 -8.72
C GLU A 288 -8.17 7.24 -9.04
N ALA A 289 -9.12 7.22 -8.09
CA ALA A 289 -10.48 7.71 -8.32
C ALA A 289 -10.49 9.20 -8.70
N MET A 290 -9.72 10.02 -8.00
CA MET A 290 -9.58 11.44 -8.28
C MET A 290 -8.94 11.70 -9.65
N SER A 291 -8.07 10.84 -10.16
CA SER A 291 -7.49 10.95 -11.51
C SER A 291 -8.56 10.80 -12.62
N PHE A 292 -9.68 10.14 -12.32
CA PHE A 292 -10.88 10.11 -13.18
C PHE A 292 -11.87 11.25 -12.88
N GLY A 293 -11.50 12.21 -12.02
CA GLY A 293 -12.35 13.33 -11.64
C GLY A 293 -13.49 12.95 -10.70
N ARG A 294 -13.35 11.84 -9.95
CA ARG A 294 -14.37 11.39 -9.00
C ARG A 294 -14.03 11.83 -7.58
N PRO A 295 -14.98 12.45 -6.88
CA PRO A 295 -14.76 12.86 -5.50
C PRO A 295 -14.65 11.63 -4.57
N VAL A 296 -14.05 11.83 -3.41
CA VAL A 296 -13.78 10.76 -2.43
C VAL A 296 -14.41 11.12 -1.09
N LEU A 297 -15.14 10.19 -0.47
CA LEU A 297 -15.44 10.24 0.96
C LEU A 297 -14.42 9.40 1.71
N ALA A 298 -13.65 10.02 2.58
CA ALA A 298 -12.59 9.34 3.30
C ALA A 298 -12.70 9.50 4.83
N TYR A 299 -12.19 8.49 5.56
CA TYR A 299 -11.93 8.66 6.98
C TYR A 299 -10.80 9.69 7.19
N ARG A 300 -11.01 10.69 8.10
CA ARG A 300 -10.06 11.79 8.33
C ARG A 300 -8.83 11.34 9.11
N LYS A 301 -8.14 10.29 8.62
CA LYS A 301 -6.86 9.81 9.16
C LYS A 301 -5.95 9.25 8.09
N GLY A 302 -4.65 9.21 8.42
CA GLY A 302 -3.63 8.66 7.54
C GLY A 302 -3.42 9.49 6.28
N GLY A 303 -2.98 8.85 5.21
CA GLY A 303 -2.65 9.49 3.94
C GLY A 303 -3.83 10.14 3.22
N ALA A 304 -5.08 9.78 3.56
CA ALA A 304 -6.26 10.44 3.00
C ALA A 304 -6.27 11.95 3.29
N THR A 305 -5.75 12.36 4.47
CA THR A 305 -5.65 13.78 4.84
C THR A 305 -4.64 14.58 4.02
N GLU A 306 -3.82 13.90 3.22
CA GLU A 306 -2.81 14.52 2.33
C GLU A 306 -3.27 14.55 0.87
N THR A 307 -4.19 13.65 0.52
CA THR A 307 -4.65 13.43 -0.86
C THR A 307 -6.00 14.06 -1.14
N VAL A 308 -6.93 14.02 -0.17
CA VAL A 308 -8.27 14.60 -0.29
C VAL A 308 -8.26 16.04 0.24
N ILE A 309 -8.89 16.96 -0.50
CA ILE A 309 -9.11 18.35 -0.11
C ILE A 309 -10.62 18.53 0.09
N GLU A 310 -11.02 18.76 1.34
CA GLU A 310 -12.42 18.87 1.74
C GLU A 310 -13.15 19.96 0.96
N GLY A 311 -14.36 19.67 0.49
CA GLY A 311 -15.16 20.57 -0.33
C GLY A 311 -14.67 20.75 -1.78
N ILE A 312 -13.47 20.26 -2.13
CA ILE A 312 -12.87 20.43 -3.47
C ILE A 312 -12.72 19.10 -4.19
N THR A 313 -12.09 18.10 -3.54
CA THR A 313 -11.89 16.79 -4.14
C THR A 313 -12.66 15.69 -3.43
N GLY A 314 -13.39 16.02 -2.36
CA GLY A 314 -14.20 15.08 -1.60
C GLY A 314 -14.59 15.61 -0.23
N GLU A 315 -15.06 14.70 0.61
CA GLU A 315 -15.51 14.92 1.98
C GLU A 315 -14.78 14.01 2.95
N PHE A 316 -14.83 14.38 4.24
CA PHE A 316 -14.36 13.50 5.31
C PHE A 316 -15.50 13.10 6.25
N PHE A 317 -15.31 11.97 6.91
CA PHE A 317 -16.04 11.61 8.13
C PHE A 317 -15.02 11.34 9.25
N ASP A 318 -15.37 11.67 10.50
CA ASP A 318 -14.41 11.81 11.60
C ASP A 318 -14.39 10.62 12.56
N ASP A 319 -15.51 9.88 12.67
CA ASP A 319 -15.65 8.75 13.58
C ASP A 319 -15.85 7.43 12.83
N LEU A 320 -15.21 6.35 13.32
CA LEU A 320 -15.41 5.01 12.80
C LEU A 320 -16.78 4.43 13.22
N ALA A 321 -17.84 5.19 12.93
CA ALA A 321 -19.23 4.85 13.18
C ALA A 321 -20.03 4.83 11.88
N VAL A 322 -21.04 3.97 11.85
CA VAL A 322 -21.93 3.79 10.68
C VAL A 322 -22.65 5.09 10.35
N GLU A 323 -23.12 5.80 11.37
CA GLU A 323 -23.85 7.07 11.27
C GLU A 323 -22.97 8.18 10.68
N SER A 324 -21.74 8.29 11.16
CA SER A 324 -20.76 9.29 10.67
C SER A 324 -20.43 9.07 9.18
N LEU A 325 -20.23 7.80 8.77
CA LEU A 325 -20.01 7.47 7.36
C LEU A 325 -21.28 7.74 6.53
N ALA A 326 -22.46 7.35 7.00
CA ALA A 326 -23.72 7.58 6.30
C ALA A 326 -24.03 9.08 6.14
N ASP A 327 -23.73 9.89 7.14
CA ASP A 327 -23.83 11.35 7.05
C ASP A 327 -22.85 11.91 6.00
N GLY A 328 -21.61 11.47 6.01
CA GLY A 328 -20.64 11.83 4.99
C GLY A 328 -21.09 11.49 3.56
N VAL A 329 -21.74 10.31 3.36
CA VAL A 329 -22.34 9.94 2.06
C VAL A 329 -23.45 10.91 1.67
N ARG A 330 -24.32 11.30 2.61
CA ARG A 330 -25.41 12.26 2.34
C ARG A 330 -24.84 13.63 1.94
N ARG A 331 -23.89 14.18 2.72
CA ARG A 331 -23.23 15.47 2.38
C ARG A 331 -22.56 15.41 1.01
N LEU A 332 -21.79 14.36 0.74
CA LEU A 332 -21.16 14.17 -0.57
C LEU A 332 -22.19 14.11 -1.69
N THR A 333 -23.31 13.40 -1.49
CA THR A 333 -24.38 13.26 -2.49
C THR A 333 -25.08 14.58 -2.79
N LEU A 334 -25.38 15.38 -1.78
CA LEU A 334 -25.98 16.70 -1.93
C LEU A 334 -25.07 17.65 -2.71
N ASN A 335 -23.76 17.52 -2.55
CA ASN A 335 -22.75 18.40 -3.14
C ASN A 335 -22.14 17.84 -4.44
N LEU A 336 -22.65 16.73 -5.01
CA LEU A 336 -22.04 16.10 -6.19
C LEU A 336 -21.88 17.04 -7.38
N SER A 337 -22.82 17.95 -7.59
CA SER A 337 -22.78 18.92 -8.69
C SER A 337 -21.73 20.02 -8.51
N SER A 338 -21.27 20.28 -7.30
CA SER A 338 -20.23 21.29 -7.00
C SER A 338 -18.80 20.77 -7.26
N TYR A 339 -18.61 19.45 -7.33
CA TYR A 339 -17.30 18.86 -7.60
C TYR A 339 -16.95 18.95 -9.09
N SER A 340 -15.97 19.80 -9.41
CA SER A 340 -15.44 19.91 -10.78
C SER A 340 -14.47 18.77 -11.10
N PRO A 341 -14.76 17.89 -12.07
CA PRO A 341 -13.83 16.81 -12.45
C PRO A 341 -12.46 17.31 -12.89
N LEU A 342 -12.38 18.51 -13.49
CA LEU A 342 -11.11 19.12 -13.91
C LEU A 342 -10.27 19.53 -12.70
N VAL A 343 -10.89 20.17 -11.69
CA VAL A 343 -10.19 20.60 -10.47
C VAL A 343 -9.71 19.39 -9.67
N ILE A 344 -10.54 18.34 -9.57
CA ILE A 344 -10.17 17.09 -8.89
C ILE A 344 -8.95 16.46 -9.57
N ARG A 345 -8.93 16.33 -10.90
CA ARG A 345 -7.79 15.77 -11.65
C ARG A 345 -6.52 16.59 -11.42
N LYS A 346 -6.60 17.91 -11.50
CA LYS A 346 -5.45 18.80 -11.29
C LYS A 346 -4.85 18.65 -9.89
N ALA A 347 -5.67 18.44 -8.88
CA ALA A 347 -5.21 18.28 -7.49
C ALA A 347 -4.30 17.05 -7.27
N VAL A 348 -4.40 16.04 -8.14
CA VAL A 348 -3.62 14.78 -8.02
C VAL A 348 -2.41 14.72 -8.96
N GLU A 349 -2.15 15.70 -9.81
CA GLU A 349 -1.01 15.72 -10.74
C GLU A 349 0.33 15.59 -10.01
N LYS A 350 0.44 16.13 -8.80
CA LYS A 350 1.63 16.00 -7.93
C LYS A 350 1.96 14.56 -7.53
N PHE A 351 1.06 13.61 -7.74
CA PHE A 351 1.25 12.19 -7.47
C PHE A 351 1.53 11.39 -8.75
N SER A 352 1.79 12.07 -9.86
CA SER A 352 2.09 11.43 -11.13
C SER A 352 3.38 10.61 -11.07
N ARG A 353 3.48 9.67 -11.99
CA ARG A 353 4.67 8.84 -12.13
C ARG A 353 5.90 9.66 -12.51
N GLU A 354 5.73 10.65 -13.38
CA GLU A 354 6.78 11.55 -13.84
C GLU A 354 7.36 12.35 -12.67
N ARG A 355 6.47 12.85 -11.80
CA ARG A 355 6.90 13.59 -10.61
C ARG A 355 7.67 12.69 -9.64
N PHE A 356 7.19 11.48 -9.40
CA PHE A 356 7.88 10.49 -8.58
C PHE A 356 9.28 10.19 -9.12
N GLU A 357 9.41 9.99 -10.44
CA GLU A 357 10.70 9.67 -11.07
C GLU A 357 11.70 10.82 -10.90
N ILE A 358 11.28 12.07 -11.12
CA ILE A 358 12.11 13.26 -10.93
C ILE A 358 12.57 13.35 -9.46
N ASP A 359 11.63 13.37 -8.52
CA ASP A 359 11.94 13.54 -7.10
C ASP A 359 12.85 12.41 -6.57
N PHE A 360 12.64 11.17 -7.06
CA PHE A 360 13.43 10.03 -6.63
C PHE A 360 14.87 10.08 -7.18
N ARG A 361 15.05 10.42 -8.48
CA ARG A 361 16.37 10.57 -9.09
C ARG A 361 17.18 11.69 -8.43
N GLU A 362 16.57 12.85 -8.22
CA GLU A 362 17.20 13.99 -7.54
C GLU A 362 17.65 13.60 -6.13
N PHE A 363 16.79 12.89 -5.39
CA PHE A 363 17.13 12.45 -4.04
C PHE A 363 18.30 11.46 -4.02
N VAL A 364 18.34 10.50 -4.95
CA VAL A 364 19.44 9.53 -5.06
C VAL A 364 20.76 10.23 -5.35
N ILE A 365 20.78 11.20 -6.28
CA ILE A 365 21.99 12.00 -6.60
C ILE A 365 22.47 12.71 -5.34
N GLN A 366 21.61 13.45 -4.64
CA GLN A 366 21.95 14.15 -3.41
C GLN A 366 22.47 13.22 -2.30
N ALA A 367 21.90 12.00 -2.18
CA ALA A 367 22.35 11.03 -1.21
C ALA A 367 23.77 10.50 -1.52
N LEU A 368 24.06 10.25 -2.80
CA LEU A 368 25.37 9.78 -3.25
C LEU A 368 26.44 10.87 -3.12
N GLU A 369 26.13 12.12 -3.45
CA GLU A 369 27.03 13.27 -3.25
C GLU A 369 27.42 13.44 -1.77
N LYS A 370 26.42 13.39 -0.87
CA LYS A 370 26.67 13.52 0.57
C LYS A 370 27.49 12.37 1.16
N SER A 371 27.41 11.19 0.58
CA SER A 371 28.21 10.03 1.01
C SER A 371 29.63 10.00 0.42
N GLY A 372 29.96 10.91 -0.48
CA GLY A 372 31.25 10.89 -1.22
C GLY A 372 31.38 9.71 -2.19
N SER A 373 30.24 9.18 -2.68
CA SER A 373 30.16 8.01 -3.56
C SER A 373 29.99 8.39 -5.04
N LEU A 374 29.89 9.68 -5.33
CA LEU A 374 29.93 10.28 -6.67
C LEU A 374 31.28 10.95 -6.92
#